data_07164783c7041c1b3e76c39c20b59cfc
#
_entry.id   07164783c7041c1b3e76c39c20b59cfc
#
_cell.length_a   1.000
_cell.length_b   1.000
_cell.length_c   1.000
_cell.angle_alpha   90.00
_cell.angle_beta   90.00
_cell.angle_gamma   90.00
#
_symmetry.space_group_name_H-M   'P 1'
#
loop_
_entity.id
_entity.type
_entity.pdbx_description
1 polymer ?
#
loop_
_entity_poly.entity_id
_entity_poly.type
_entity_poly.pdbx_seq_one_letter_code
_entity_poly.pdbx_strand_id
1 'polypeptide(L)'
;MYIAINNDSGHISTGVQSGGANASLIGLEGKETLSSDLSAIFRLEAGVLMDDGTSAPPGGGSGYLFQRESWVGLDSQTWGRLTFGRQYTPHFMTFILSDPSYMSMGSAIGSYCWPGTDSLLGGAYTMSDNARRDNSILYTSPSFGGWKIELFGAFGESKTATGYASSTLGNAYNVALKYRPSQWMLRVGFH
;
A
#
# COMPACT_ATOMS: atom_id res chain seq x y z
N MET A 1 0.29 6.17 18.77
CA MET A 1 0.03 7.45 19.43
C MET A 1 1.30 7.89 20.16
N TYR A 2 1.67 9.14 20.09
CA TYR A 2 2.87 9.72 20.74
C TYR A 2 2.61 11.16 21.16
N ILE A 3 3.41 11.64 22.09
CA ILE A 3 3.36 13.05 22.50
C ILE A 3 4.29 13.84 21.57
N ALA A 4 3.76 14.81 20.86
CA ALA A 4 4.53 15.72 20.02
C ALA A 4 4.74 17.04 20.76
N ILE A 5 5.97 17.54 20.74
CA ILE A 5 6.33 18.87 21.19
C ILE A 5 6.89 19.60 19.97
N ASN A 6 6.11 20.53 19.44
CA ASN A 6 6.50 21.32 18.27
C ASN A 6 6.91 22.72 18.71
N ASN A 7 8.02 23.20 18.20
CA ASN A 7 8.43 24.60 18.36
C ASN A 7 8.43 25.25 16.97
N ASP A 8 7.44 26.09 16.72
CA ASP A 8 7.34 26.87 15.49
C ASP A 8 7.53 28.33 15.82
N SER A 9 8.66 28.89 15.37
CA SER A 9 8.98 30.33 15.52
C SER A 9 8.85 30.86 16.94
N GLY A 10 9.20 30.02 17.96
CA GLY A 10 9.12 30.41 19.37
C GLY A 10 7.78 30.07 20.04
N HIS A 11 6.82 29.52 19.31
CA HIS A 11 5.58 28.98 19.87
C HIS A 11 5.71 27.47 20.13
N ILE A 12 5.68 27.09 21.40
CA ILE A 12 5.71 25.68 21.81
C ILE A 12 4.28 25.16 21.88
N SER A 13 3.97 24.16 21.09
CA SER A 13 2.72 23.39 21.19
C SER A 13 3.00 21.96 21.62
N THR A 14 2.18 21.44 22.52
CA THR A 14 2.26 20.05 22.98
C THR A 14 0.92 19.39 22.69
N GLY A 15 0.97 18.23 22.06
CA GLY A 15 -0.24 17.48 21.71
C GLY A 15 0.01 15.99 21.64
N VAL A 16 -1.07 15.23 21.62
CA VAL A 16 -1.06 13.80 21.33
C VAL A 16 -1.32 13.63 19.84
N GLN A 17 -0.45 12.91 19.16
CA GLN A 17 -0.58 12.68 17.72
C GLN A 17 -0.64 11.19 17.39
N SER A 18 -1.35 10.85 16.32
CA SER A 18 -1.48 9.53 15.76
C SER A 18 -0.34 9.22 14.78
N GLY A 19 -0.09 7.95 14.53
CA GLY A 19 0.74 7.52 13.40
C GLY A 19 2.25 7.72 13.55
N GLY A 20 2.79 7.79 14.76
CA GLY A 20 4.20 8.10 14.99
C GLY A 20 5.19 7.19 14.27
N ALA A 21 5.21 5.91 14.56
CA ALA A 21 6.10 4.96 13.88
C ALA A 21 5.46 4.42 12.59
N ASN A 22 4.18 4.06 12.65
CA ASN A 22 3.39 3.56 11.54
C ASN A 22 1.98 4.16 11.57
N ALA A 23 1.31 4.16 10.41
CA ALA A 23 -0.06 4.62 10.30
C ALA A 23 -1.00 3.80 11.20
N SER A 24 -1.89 4.46 11.91
CA SER A 24 -3.02 3.79 12.57
C SER A 24 -4.06 3.43 11.53
N LEU A 25 -4.62 2.23 11.65
CA LEU A 25 -5.56 1.72 10.66
C LEU A 25 -6.65 0.87 11.31
N ILE A 26 -7.78 0.80 10.63
CA ILE A 26 -8.89 -0.11 10.91
C ILE A 26 -9.21 -0.89 9.63
N GLY A 27 -9.50 -2.16 9.75
CA GLY A 27 -9.82 -2.97 8.58
C GLY A 27 -10.70 -4.17 8.93
N LEU A 28 -11.29 -4.70 7.89
CA LEU A 28 -12.04 -5.94 7.88
C LEU A 28 -11.43 -6.86 6.84
N GLU A 29 -11.22 -8.10 7.20
CA GLU A 29 -10.82 -9.14 6.26
C GLU A 29 -11.63 -10.40 6.52
N GLY A 30 -11.85 -11.17 5.47
CA GLY A 30 -12.59 -12.41 5.58
C GLY A 30 -12.15 -13.45 4.58
N LYS A 31 -12.39 -14.69 4.94
CA LYS A 31 -12.15 -15.86 4.11
C LYS A 31 -13.30 -16.83 4.27
N GLU A 32 -13.95 -17.18 3.16
CA GLU A 32 -15.01 -18.18 3.08
C GLU A 32 -14.54 -19.35 2.24
N THR A 33 -14.60 -20.55 2.77
CA THR A 33 -14.21 -21.77 2.08
C THR A 33 -15.32 -22.21 1.14
N LEU A 34 -15.05 -22.21 -0.16
CA LEU A 34 -16.01 -22.62 -1.20
C LEU A 34 -15.88 -24.10 -1.56
N SER A 35 -14.66 -24.63 -1.48
CA SER A 35 -14.37 -26.06 -1.72
C SER A 35 -13.10 -26.47 -0.98
N SER A 36 -12.65 -27.70 -1.16
CA SER A 36 -11.41 -28.22 -0.55
C SER A 36 -10.15 -27.43 -0.92
N ASP A 37 -10.14 -26.77 -2.09
CA ASP A 37 -8.98 -26.00 -2.60
C ASP A 37 -9.27 -24.52 -2.77
N LEU A 38 -10.53 -24.09 -2.85
CA LEU A 38 -10.90 -22.73 -3.23
C LEU A 38 -11.59 -21.99 -2.08
N SER A 39 -11.17 -20.77 -1.86
CA SER A 39 -11.79 -19.84 -0.91
C SER A 39 -12.04 -18.48 -1.55
N ALA A 40 -13.15 -17.84 -1.20
CA ALA A 40 -13.36 -16.43 -1.43
C ALA A 40 -12.69 -15.62 -0.33
N ILE A 41 -12.08 -14.51 -0.68
CA ILE A 41 -11.36 -13.64 0.26
C ILE A 41 -11.69 -12.18 -0.02
N PHE A 42 -11.64 -11.35 1.02
CA PHE A 42 -11.73 -9.90 0.86
C PHE A 42 -10.90 -9.16 1.91
N ARG A 43 -10.58 -7.92 1.64
CA ARG A 43 -9.98 -6.99 2.58
C ARG A 43 -10.45 -5.57 2.33
N LEU A 44 -10.83 -4.88 3.41
CA LEU A 44 -11.19 -3.48 3.45
C LEU A 44 -10.34 -2.82 4.53
N GLU A 45 -9.60 -1.76 4.19
CA GLU A 45 -8.68 -1.12 5.13
C GLU A 45 -8.72 0.40 4.99
N ALA A 46 -8.89 1.08 6.13
CA ALA A 46 -8.86 2.53 6.25
C ALA A 46 -7.75 2.98 7.21
N GLY A 47 -7.10 4.08 6.88
CA GLY A 47 -6.25 4.79 7.83
C GLY A 47 -7.10 5.67 8.74
N VAL A 48 -6.76 5.73 10.02
CA VAL A 48 -7.49 6.53 11.03
C VAL A 48 -6.48 7.33 11.83
N LEU A 49 -6.76 8.61 12.04
CA LEU A 49 -6.04 9.41 13.02
C LEU A 49 -6.71 9.20 14.39
N MET A 50 -6.00 8.55 15.30
CA MET A 50 -6.55 8.13 16.61
C MET A 50 -6.62 9.27 17.62
N ASP A 51 -6.05 10.41 17.30
CA ASP A 51 -6.06 11.62 18.12
C ASP A 51 -7.32 12.46 17.94
N ASP A 52 -7.93 12.42 16.76
CA ASP A 52 -9.13 13.20 16.44
C ASP A 52 -10.25 12.37 15.77
N GLY A 53 -9.98 11.09 15.44
CA GLY A 53 -10.94 10.20 14.81
C GLY A 53 -11.16 10.43 13.31
N THR A 54 -10.40 11.30 12.69
CA THR A 54 -10.53 11.55 11.25
C THR A 54 -9.86 10.46 10.42
N SER A 55 -10.23 10.39 9.14
CA SER A 55 -9.60 9.50 8.17
C SER A 55 -8.17 9.98 7.90
N ALA A 56 -7.21 9.09 8.00
CA ALA A 56 -5.81 9.35 7.65
C ALA A 56 -5.61 9.09 6.15
N PRO A 57 -5.54 10.12 5.31
CA PRO A 57 -5.42 9.91 3.88
C PRO A 57 -3.99 9.48 3.53
N PRO A 58 -3.77 8.31 2.92
CA PRO A 58 -2.55 8.11 2.17
C PRO A 58 -2.64 8.94 0.89
N GLY A 59 -1.83 9.99 0.79
CA GLY A 59 -1.79 10.83 -0.40
C GLY A 59 -2.85 11.92 -0.51
N GLY A 60 -3.51 12.30 0.60
CA GLY A 60 -4.28 13.56 0.66
C GLY A 60 -5.66 13.57 -0.02
N GLY A 61 -6.20 12.43 -0.43
CA GLY A 61 -7.53 12.36 -1.04
C GLY A 61 -8.65 12.22 -0.02
N SER A 62 -9.55 13.20 0.08
CA SER A 62 -10.81 13.06 0.78
C SER A 62 -11.82 12.30 -0.09
N GLY A 63 -12.57 11.37 0.50
CA GLY A 63 -13.70 10.74 -0.19
C GLY A 63 -13.69 9.22 -0.25
N TYR A 64 -12.61 8.57 0.12
CA TYR A 64 -12.55 7.10 0.16
C TYR A 64 -12.78 6.58 1.58
N LEU A 65 -13.77 5.70 1.76
CA LEU A 65 -13.99 5.05 3.05
C LEU A 65 -12.86 4.07 3.37
N PHE A 66 -12.46 3.24 2.40
CA PHE A 66 -11.37 2.28 2.53
C PHE A 66 -10.21 2.66 1.58
N GLN A 67 -9.57 3.78 1.91
CA GLN A 67 -8.56 4.40 1.04
C GLN A 67 -7.24 3.61 0.95
N ARG A 68 -7.02 2.64 1.85
CA ARG A 68 -5.80 1.84 1.84
C ARG A 68 -5.92 0.59 0.99
N GLU A 69 -6.88 -0.27 1.32
CA GLU A 69 -7.17 -1.48 0.55
C GLU A 69 -8.68 -1.70 0.49
N SER A 70 -9.16 -2.06 -0.68
CA SER A 70 -10.56 -2.42 -0.93
C SER A 70 -10.58 -3.41 -2.09
N TRP A 71 -10.46 -4.70 -1.76
CA TRP A 71 -10.38 -5.75 -2.76
C TRP A 71 -11.09 -7.02 -2.33
N VAL A 72 -11.50 -7.79 -3.33
CA VAL A 72 -12.06 -9.14 -3.21
C VAL A 72 -11.25 -10.09 -4.08
N GLY A 73 -11.33 -11.38 -3.81
CA GLY A 73 -10.59 -12.35 -4.62
C GLY A 73 -10.88 -13.80 -4.31
N LEU A 74 -10.14 -14.65 -5.01
CA LEU A 74 -10.14 -16.09 -4.86
C LEU A 74 -8.73 -16.56 -4.46
N ASP A 75 -8.67 -17.50 -3.55
CA ASP A 75 -7.43 -18.08 -3.02
C ASP A 75 -7.51 -19.61 -3.15
N SER A 76 -6.59 -20.18 -3.93
CA SER A 76 -6.45 -21.62 -4.16
C SER A 76 -5.03 -22.05 -3.86
N GLN A 77 -4.86 -23.19 -3.21
CA GLN A 77 -3.54 -23.77 -2.97
C GLN A 77 -2.89 -24.25 -4.28
N THR A 78 -3.71 -24.71 -5.22
CA THR A 78 -3.25 -25.25 -6.52
C THR A 78 -3.00 -24.16 -7.55
N TRP A 79 -3.93 -23.18 -7.66
CA TRP A 79 -3.92 -22.16 -8.72
C TRP A 79 -3.34 -20.82 -8.27
N GLY A 80 -3.16 -20.62 -6.95
CA GLY A 80 -2.70 -19.37 -6.40
C GLY A 80 -3.85 -18.41 -6.06
N ARG A 81 -3.53 -17.14 -5.95
CA ARG A 81 -4.45 -16.09 -5.52
C ARG A 81 -4.69 -15.08 -6.62
N LEU A 82 -5.95 -14.72 -6.83
CA LEU A 82 -6.37 -13.70 -7.76
C LEU A 82 -7.24 -12.67 -7.02
N THR A 83 -6.85 -11.41 -7.02
CA THR A 83 -7.55 -10.33 -6.33
C THR A 83 -7.87 -9.17 -7.26
N PHE A 84 -8.99 -8.49 -6.97
CA PHE A 84 -9.54 -7.39 -7.76
C PHE A 84 -9.91 -6.22 -6.87
N GLY A 85 -9.56 -5.00 -7.26
CA GLY A 85 -9.91 -3.78 -6.54
C GLY A 85 -8.72 -2.89 -6.24
N ARG A 86 -8.86 -2.07 -5.18
CA ARG A 86 -7.77 -1.20 -4.72
C ARG A 86 -6.84 -1.97 -3.81
N GLN A 87 -5.59 -2.10 -4.21
CA GLN A 87 -4.59 -2.88 -3.48
C GLN A 87 -3.16 -2.36 -3.72
N TYR A 88 -2.24 -2.81 -2.88
CA TYR A 88 -0.83 -2.50 -3.03
C TYR A 88 -0.26 -3.05 -4.33
N THR A 89 0.60 -2.26 -4.96
CA THR A 89 1.40 -2.73 -6.10
C THR A 89 2.53 -3.64 -5.65
N PRO A 90 2.89 -4.68 -6.42
CA PRO A 90 4.07 -5.50 -6.14
C PRO A 90 5.36 -4.67 -6.05
N HIS A 91 5.47 -3.61 -6.84
CA HIS A 91 6.58 -2.67 -6.80
C HIS A 91 6.73 -2.03 -5.42
N PHE A 92 5.68 -1.39 -4.91
CA PHE A 92 5.69 -0.76 -3.60
C PHE A 92 5.97 -1.75 -2.47
N MET A 93 5.37 -2.94 -2.53
CA MET A 93 5.64 -4.01 -1.55
C MET A 93 7.09 -4.47 -1.56
N THR A 94 7.79 -4.36 -2.70
CA THR A 94 9.23 -4.63 -2.76
C THR A 94 10.02 -3.62 -1.93
N PHE A 95 9.68 -2.34 -2.00
CA PHE A 95 10.33 -1.31 -1.18
C PHE A 95 10.07 -1.49 0.31
N ILE A 96 8.80 -1.68 0.72
CA ILE A 96 8.47 -1.91 2.13
C ILE A 96 9.27 -3.07 2.72
N LEU A 97 9.35 -4.17 1.99
CA LEU A 97 10.02 -5.38 2.47
C LEU A 97 11.55 -5.31 2.39
N SER A 98 12.09 -4.38 1.61
CA SER A 98 13.53 -4.13 1.51
C SER A 98 14.04 -3.13 2.56
N ASP A 99 13.12 -2.42 3.22
CA ASP A 99 13.45 -1.48 4.28
C ASP A 99 13.39 -2.15 5.65
N PRO A 100 14.51 -2.23 6.41
CA PRO A 100 14.52 -2.81 7.74
C PRO A 100 13.55 -2.14 8.72
N SER A 101 13.20 -0.88 8.50
CA SER A 101 12.24 -0.12 9.32
C SER A 101 10.80 -0.23 8.84
N TYR A 102 10.51 -1.00 7.78
CA TYR A 102 9.19 -1.11 7.15
C TYR A 102 8.58 0.26 6.80
N MET A 103 9.41 1.17 6.29
CA MET A 103 9.02 2.55 5.95
C MET A 103 8.39 3.33 7.11
N SER A 104 8.82 3.05 8.34
CA SER A 104 8.44 3.83 9.51
C SER A 104 9.07 5.22 9.48
N MET A 105 8.61 6.11 10.35
CA MET A 105 9.25 7.43 10.54
C MET A 105 10.73 7.24 10.88
N GLY A 106 11.61 7.85 10.08
CA GLY A 106 13.06 7.66 10.17
C GLY A 106 13.64 6.66 9.18
N SER A 107 12.79 6.03 8.36
CA SER A 107 13.24 5.25 7.23
C SER A 107 13.98 6.13 6.24
N ALA A 108 15.23 5.78 5.92
CA ALA A 108 15.97 6.43 4.85
C ALA A 108 15.27 6.23 3.50
N ILE A 109 14.76 5.03 3.23
CA ILE A 109 14.00 4.73 2.00
C ILE A 109 12.68 5.49 2.00
N GLY A 110 11.95 5.53 3.11
CA GLY A 110 10.71 6.30 3.26
C GLY A 110 10.91 7.78 3.01
N SER A 111 12.01 8.37 3.51
CA SER A 111 12.33 9.77 3.29
C SER A 111 12.63 10.11 1.83
N TYR A 112 13.18 9.17 1.06
CA TYR A 112 13.41 9.35 -0.39
C TYR A 112 12.14 9.17 -1.22
N CYS A 113 11.18 8.40 -0.72
CA CYS A 113 10.02 7.95 -1.49
C CYS A 113 8.74 8.69 -1.15
N TRP A 114 8.68 9.42 -0.02
CA TRP A 114 7.49 10.13 0.41
C TRP A 114 7.50 11.59 -0.05
N PRO A 115 6.49 12.08 -0.75
CA PRO A 115 6.41 13.48 -1.13
C PRO A 115 6.03 14.32 0.09
N GLY A 116 6.82 15.31 0.39
CA GLY A 116 6.36 16.26 1.41
C GLY A 116 7.43 17.14 2.03
N THR A 117 8.67 16.73 2.09
CA THR A 117 9.74 17.59 2.63
C THR A 117 11.06 17.22 1.98
N ASP A 118 11.65 18.16 1.27
CA ASP A 118 13.08 18.18 0.87
C ASP A 118 13.63 16.90 0.24
N SER A 119 12.87 16.29 -0.68
CA SER A 119 13.35 15.17 -1.48
C SER A 119 14.56 15.61 -2.29
N LEU A 120 15.76 15.14 -1.93
CA LEU A 120 17.01 15.35 -2.65
C LEU A 120 16.96 14.92 -4.12
N LEU A 121 15.93 14.18 -4.53
CA LEU A 121 15.72 13.69 -5.88
C LEU A 121 14.60 14.42 -6.64
N GLY A 122 14.18 15.60 -6.16
CA GLY A 122 13.37 16.53 -6.95
C GLY A 122 11.99 16.01 -7.35
N GLY A 123 11.29 15.29 -6.49
CA GLY A 123 9.85 15.05 -6.67
C GLY A 123 9.42 14.15 -7.83
N ALA A 124 10.36 13.57 -8.58
CA ALA A 124 10.05 12.83 -9.81
C ALA A 124 9.50 11.41 -9.57
N TYR A 125 9.60 10.88 -8.35
CA TYR A 125 9.12 9.56 -7.99
C TYR A 125 8.27 9.61 -6.73
N THR A 126 7.06 10.11 -6.86
CA THR A 126 6.08 10.05 -5.77
C THR A 126 5.59 8.61 -5.61
N MET A 127 6.20 7.87 -4.71
CA MET A 127 5.76 6.51 -4.38
C MET A 127 4.34 6.46 -3.82
N SER A 128 3.81 7.58 -3.32
CA SER A 128 2.44 7.68 -2.86
C SER A 128 1.44 7.31 -3.97
N ASP A 129 1.67 7.78 -5.19
CA ASP A 129 0.77 7.55 -6.32
C ASP A 129 0.89 6.13 -6.88
N ASN A 130 2.02 5.47 -6.67
CA ASN A 130 2.26 4.10 -7.12
C ASN A 130 2.15 3.05 -6.01
N ALA A 131 1.95 3.47 -4.76
CA ALA A 131 1.83 2.54 -3.65
C ALA A 131 0.60 1.62 -3.78
N ARG A 132 -0.51 2.20 -4.22
CA ARG A 132 -1.79 1.50 -4.41
C ARG A 132 -2.42 1.95 -5.71
N ARG A 133 -3.12 1.02 -6.36
CA ARG A 133 -3.88 1.32 -7.56
C ARG A 133 -5.31 0.85 -7.42
N ASP A 134 -6.20 1.69 -7.91
CA ASP A 134 -7.60 1.36 -8.14
C ASP A 134 -7.74 0.50 -9.39
N ASN A 135 -8.88 -0.15 -9.58
CA ASN A 135 -9.22 -0.91 -10.79
C ASN A 135 -8.12 -1.89 -11.16
N SER A 136 -7.55 -2.55 -10.16
CA SER A 136 -6.39 -3.40 -10.36
C SER A 136 -6.73 -4.88 -10.20
N ILE A 137 -5.93 -5.68 -10.87
CA ILE A 137 -5.92 -7.14 -10.81
C ILE A 137 -4.54 -7.57 -10.36
N LEU A 138 -4.46 -8.43 -9.34
CA LEU A 138 -3.21 -9.02 -8.89
C LEU A 138 -3.35 -10.53 -8.84
N TYR A 139 -2.51 -11.21 -9.58
CA TYR A 139 -2.32 -12.65 -9.47
C TYR A 139 -1.03 -12.96 -8.71
N THR A 140 -1.12 -13.87 -7.75
CA THR A 140 0.04 -14.42 -7.01
C THR A 140 0.05 -15.93 -7.19
N SER A 141 1.10 -16.49 -7.77
CA SER A 141 1.23 -17.94 -7.98
C SER A 141 1.31 -18.71 -6.66
N PRO A 142 1.01 -20.02 -6.67
CA PRO A 142 1.41 -20.92 -5.59
C PRO A 142 2.92 -20.86 -5.38
N SER A 143 3.40 -21.39 -4.25
CA SER A 143 4.84 -21.50 -4.01
C SER A 143 5.40 -22.75 -4.67
N PHE A 144 6.42 -22.60 -5.48
CA PHE A 144 7.15 -23.70 -6.10
C PHE A 144 8.64 -23.60 -5.77
N GLY A 145 9.11 -24.48 -4.91
CA GLY A 145 10.51 -24.46 -4.46
C GLY A 145 10.93 -23.16 -3.74
N GLY A 146 9.98 -22.50 -3.06
CA GLY A 146 10.21 -21.19 -2.41
C GLY A 146 10.02 -19.99 -3.32
N TRP A 147 9.77 -20.18 -4.60
CA TRP A 147 9.50 -19.11 -5.57
C TRP A 147 8.01 -18.81 -5.67
N LYS A 148 7.69 -17.53 -5.86
CA LYS A 148 6.35 -17.04 -6.24
C LYS A 148 6.49 -15.96 -7.30
N ILE A 149 5.53 -15.92 -8.22
CA ILE A 149 5.38 -14.88 -9.23
C ILE A 149 4.17 -14.03 -8.88
N GLU A 150 4.30 -12.73 -9.01
CA GLU A 150 3.19 -11.78 -8.94
C GLU A 150 3.05 -11.06 -10.27
N LEU A 151 1.84 -11.04 -10.80
CA LEU A 151 1.46 -10.31 -12.01
C LEU A 151 0.39 -9.30 -11.62
N PHE A 152 0.64 -8.03 -11.92
CA PHE A 152 -0.25 -6.95 -11.56
C PHE A 152 -0.58 -6.11 -12.79
N GLY A 153 -1.85 -5.76 -12.91
CA GLY A 153 -2.35 -4.80 -13.88
C GLY A 153 -3.34 -3.85 -13.23
N ALA A 154 -3.23 -2.57 -13.53
CA ALA A 154 -4.22 -1.57 -13.15
C ALA A 154 -4.66 -0.80 -14.39
N PHE A 155 -5.96 -0.53 -14.49
CA PHE A 155 -6.57 0.21 -15.59
C PHE A 155 -6.77 1.66 -15.15
N GLY A 156 -6.18 2.59 -15.90
CA GLY A 156 -6.37 4.01 -15.68
C GLY A 156 -7.79 4.43 -16.03
N GLU A 157 -8.43 5.19 -15.15
CA GLU A 157 -9.66 5.89 -15.48
C GLU A 157 -9.31 7.27 -16.01
N SER A 158 -9.30 7.44 -17.34
CA SER A 158 -9.18 8.76 -17.98
C SER A 158 -10.52 9.49 -17.88
N LYS A 159 -10.83 10.04 -16.71
CA LYS A 159 -11.95 10.99 -16.56
C LYS A 159 -11.39 12.40 -16.49
N THR A 160 -11.51 13.12 -17.57
CA THR A 160 -11.42 14.58 -17.64
C THR A 160 -12.59 15.20 -16.87
N ALA A 161 -12.61 15.10 -15.57
CA ALA A 161 -13.60 15.79 -14.74
C ALA A 161 -13.03 16.05 -13.34
N THR A 162 -12.71 17.29 -13.13
CA THR A 162 -12.78 18.02 -11.86
C THR A 162 -12.80 17.13 -10.58
N GLY A 163 -11.67 16.93 -9.96
CA GLY A 163 -11.62 16.74 -8.53
C GLY A 163 -11.05 15.46 -7.96
N TYR A 164 -10.57 14.49 -8.71
CA TYR A 164 -9.94 13.29 -8.15
C TYR A 164 -8.53 13.07 -8.71
N ALA A 165 -7.53 13.38 -7.93
CA ALA A 165 -6.12 13.32 -8.33
C ALA A 165 -5.59 11.89 -8.61
N SER A 166 -6.33 10.84 -8.32
CA SER A 166 -5.89 9.45 -8.58
C SER A 166 -6.38 8.88 -9.92
N SER A 167 -7.31 9.53 -10.58
CA SER A 167 -7.89 9.07 -11.85
C SER A 167 -7.05 9.44 -13.08
N THR A 168 -6.02 10.26 -12.91
CA THR A 168 -5.14 10.69 -14.00
C THR A 168 -3.96 9.76 -14.26
N LEU A 169 -3.76 8.76 -13.39
CA LEU A 169 -2.73 7.76 -13.59
C LEU A 169 -3.16 6.78 -14.67
N GLY A 170 -2.37 6.65 -15.73
CA GLY A 170 -2.58 5.70 -16.81
C GLY A 170 -2.53 4.25 -16.36
N ASN A 171 -2.61 3.32 -17.32
CA ASN A 171 -2.43 1.91 -17.04
C ASN A 171 -1.08 1.64 -16.38
N ALA A 172 -1.03 0.70 -15.44
CA ALA A 172 0.19 0.27 -14.80
C ALA A 172 0.30 -1.25 -14.82
N TYR A 173 1.49 -1.75 -15.08
CA TYR A 173 1.78 -3.19 -15.11
C TYR A 173 3.01 -3.45 -14.28
N ASN A 174 2.95 -4.46 -13.41
CA ASN A 174 4.10 -4.87 -12.61
C ASN A 174 4.27 -6.38 -12.66
N VAL A 175 5.50 -6.83 -12.68
CA VAL A 175 5.86 -8.23 -12.49
C VAL A 175 6.85 -8.31 -11.33
N ALA A 176 6.60 -9.17 -10.37
CA ALA A 176 7.53 -9.42 -9.28
C ALA A 176 7.83 -10.90 -9.14
N LEU A 177 9.09 -11.22 -8.94
CA LEU A 177 9.56 -12.55 -8.60
C LEU A 177 10.03 -12.52 -7.14
N LYS A 178 9.46 -13.40 -6.31
CA LYS A 178 9.79 -13.55 -4.91
C LYS A 178 10.43 -14.89 -4.66
N TYR A 179 11.54 -14.89 -3.93
CA TYR A 179 12.17 -16.12 -3.45
C TYR A 179 12.29 -16.08 -1.94
N ARG A 180 11.68 -17.06 -1.28
CA ARG A 180 11.69 -17.17 0.18
C ARG A 180 11.94 -18.61 0.60
N PRO A 181 13.20 -19.05 0.62
CA PRO A 181 13.53 -20.45 0.94
C PRO A 181 13.29 -20.81 2.41
N SER A 182 13.51 -19.91 3.36
CA SER A 182 13.19 -20.08 4.79
C SER A 182 13.38 -18.78 5.59
N GLN A 183 14.61 -18.27 5.64
CA GLN A 183 14.97 -17.06 6.40
C GLN A 183 15.32 -15.87 5.52
N TRP A 184 15.62 -16.11 4.23
CA TRP A 184 15.99 -15.08 3.28
C TRP A 184 14.85 -14.77 2.34
N MET A 185 14.71 -13.50 1.95
CA MET A 185 13.77 -13.07 0.92
C MET A 185 14.54 -12.34 -0.17
N LEU A 186 14.43 -12.82 -1.41
CA LEU A 186 14.81 -12.07 -2.60
C LEU A 186 13.54 -11.66 -3.34
N ARG A 187 13.45 -10.39 -3.69
CA ARG A 187 12.36 -9.88 -4.50
C ARG A 187 12.91 -8.99 -5.59
N VAL A 188 12.49 -9.23 -6.82
CA VAL A 188 12.78 -8.40 -8.00
C VAL A 188 11.45 -8.01 -8.62
N GLY A 189 11.25 -6.73 -8.88
CA GLY A 189 10.03 -6.21 -9.51
C GLY A 189 10.40 -5.31 -10.68
N PHE A 190 9.60 -5.36 -11.73
CA PHE A 190 9.65 -4.46 -12.88
C PHE A 190 8.33 -3.68 -12.95
N HIS A 191 8.46 -2.42 -13.34
CA HIS A 191 7.34 -1.49 -13.44
C HIS A 191 7.24 -0.97 -14.87
#